data_da54820a97bae2135d2c5ed453a17f3b
#
_entry.id   da54820a97bae2135d2c5ed453a17f3b
#
_cell.length_a   1.000
_cell.length_b   1.000
_cell.length_c   1.000
_cell.angle_alpha   90.00
_cell.angle_beta   90.00
_cell.angle_gamma   90.00
#
_symmetry.space_group_name_H-M   'P 1'
#
loop_
_entity.id
_entity.type
_entity.pdbx_description
1 polymer ?
#
loop_
_entity_poly.entity_id
_entity_poly.type
_entity_poly.pdbx_seq_one_letter_code
_entity_poly.pdbx_strand_id
1 'polypeptide(L)'
;MKKKHTKKHGPPLRGILGTGFIVAGITSLFFVPWILVWTWILPLPDTVQEQVNEAMDHGFDGIIVYVDQAGKPPAFYAAGWHDRKNKVPAYPQALFKIASISKLYDAVAITRLVHDNRLSLDKTLADYFPELVGRIENAEKITLRMMVQHRSGIPNLTDTPNFWENPDRKSVV
;
A
#
# COMPACT_ATOMS: atom_id res chain seq x y z
N MET A 1 -35.79 70.66 22.51
CA MET A 1 -35.39 69.83 21.37
C MET A 1 -35.04 68.41 21.87
N LYS A 2 -35.89 67.41 21.64
CA LYS A 2 -35.64 66.02 22.04
C LYS A 2 -35.02 65.29 20.83
N LYS A 3 -33.76 64.83 20.95
CA LYS A 3 -33.08 63.98 20.00
C LYS A 3 -33.72 62.60 19.99
N LYS A 4 -34.33 62.16 18.88
CA LYS A 4 -34.79 60.79 18.67
C LYS A 4 -33.54 59.90 18.42
N HIS A 5 -33.23 59.01 19.30
CA HIS A 5 -32.29 57.91 19.07
C HIS A 5 -32.97 56.86 18.22
N THR A 6 -32.58 56.75 16.96
CA THR A 6 -32.94 55.63 16.07
C THR A 6 -32.04 54.42 16.44
N LYS A 7 -32.64 53.40 17.09
CA LYS A 7 -31.97 52.09 17.27
C LYS A 7 -31.80 51.44 15.89
N LYS A 8 -30.58 51.35 15.38
CA LYS A 8 -30.26 50.47 14.23
C LYS A 8 -30.42 49.03 14.69
N HIS A 9 -31.48 48.34 14.25
CA HIS A 9 -31.56 46.88 14.38
C HIS A 9 -30.57 46.25 13.40
N GLY A 10 -29.57 45.57 13.93
CA GLY A 10 -28.72 44.71 13.12
C GLY A 10 -29.51 43.55 12.54
N PRO A 11 -29.03 42.91 11.46
CA PRO A 11 -29.73 41.82 10.83
C PRO A 11 -29.95 40.66 11.84
N PRO A 12 -31.14 39.98 11.76
CA PRO A 12 -31.49 38.95 12.72
C PRO A 12 -30.45 37.80 12.67
N LEU A 13 -29.89 37.43 13.87
CA LEU A 13 -28.88 36.39 14.01
C LEU A 13 -29.22 35.07 13.29
N ARG A 14 -30.51 34.74 13.20
CA ARG A 14 -31.02 33.57 12.44
C ARG A 14 -30.70 33.60 10.95
N GLY A 15 -30.73 34.78 10.32
CA GLY A 15 -30.39 34.92 8.90
C GLY A 15 -28.88 34.72 8.65
N ILE A 16 -28.03 35.24 9.53
CA ILE A 16 -26.57 35.13 9.41
C ILE A 16 -26.13 33.69 9.58
N LEU A 17 -26.69 32.96 10.52
CA LEU A 17 -26.39 31.54 10.75
C LEU A 17 -26.83 30.69 9.55
N GLY A 18 -28.07 30.95 9.01
CA GLY A 18 -28.56 30.22 7.85
C GLY A 18 -27.71 30.43 6.60
N THR A 19 -27.29 31.67 6.34
CA THR A 19 -26.39 31.98 5.21
C THR A 19 -25.00 31.34 5.39
N GLY A 20 -24.49 31.34 6.62
CA GLY A 20 -23.20 30.67 6.95
C GLY A 20 -23.22 29.17 6.65
N PHE A 21 -24.30 28.46 7.01
CA PHE A 21 -24.45 27.04 6.72
C PHE A 21 -24.57 26.75 5.20
N ILE A 22 -25.29 27.59 4.47
CA ILE A 22 -25.42 27.45 3.02
C ILE A 22 -24.07 27.67 2.34
N VAL A 23 -23.34 28.71 2.69
CA VAL A 23 -21.99 28.97 2.15
C VAL A 23 -21.02 27.83 2.48
N ALA A 24 -21.01 27.37 3.74
CA ALA A 24 -20.18 26.24 4.15
C ALA A 24 -20.54 24.97 3.35
N GLY A 25 -21.83 24.68 3.15
CA GLY A 25 -22.31 23.56 2.34
C GLY A 25 -21.84 23.65 0.89
N ILE A 26 -22.00 24.79 0.25
CA ILE A 26 -21.55 25.00 -1.13
C ILE A 26 -20.02 24.90 -1.22
N THR A 27 -19.29 25.49 -0.28
CA THR A 27 -17.81 25.42 -0.27
C THR A 27 -17.34 23.99 -0.08
N SER A 28 -18.00 23.21 0.78
CA SER A 28 -17.61 21.80 1.00
C SER A 28 -17.76 20.95 -0.27
N LEU A 29 -18.69 21.27 -1.16
CA LEU A 29 -18.87 20.57 -2.44
C LEU A 29 -17.63 20.67 -3.34
N PHE A 30 -16.84 21.74 -3.27
CA PHE A 30 -15.61 21.90 -4.04
C PHE A 30 -14.44 21.11 -3.45
N PHE A 31 -14.50 20.74 -2.16
CA PHE A 31 -13.47 19.96 -1.50
C PHE A 31 -13.78 18.46 -1.40
N VAL A 32 -14.99 18.06 -1.76
CA VAL A 32 -15.34 16.63 -1.82
C VAL A 32 -14.65 16.01 -3.04
N PRO A 33 -13.86 14.95 -2.87
CA PRO A 33 -13.28 14.22 -3.98
C PRO A 33 -14.37 13.39 -4.69
N TRP A 34 -15.16 14.05 -5.51
CA TRP A 34 -16.33 13.45 -6.17
C TRP A 34 -15.99 12.16 -6.91
N ILE A 35 -14.77 12.04 -7.45
CA ILE A 35 -14.33 10.82 -8.11
C ILE A 35 -14.39 9.62 -7.15
N LEU A 36 -13.98 9.80 -5.88
CA LEU A 36 -14.05 8.74 -4.88
C LEU A 36 -15.49 8.45 -4.44
N VAL A 37 -16.34 9.48 -4.38
CA VAL A 37 -17.77 9.32 -4.08
C VAL A 37 -18.45 8.54 -5.20
N TRP A 38 -18.17 8.85 -6.46
CA TRP A 38 -18.72 8.13 -7.60
C TRP A 38 -18.25 6.68 -7.64
N THR A 39 -16.96 6.40 -7.44
CA THR A 39 -16.45 5.02 -7.38
C THR A 39 -17.05 4.20 -6.24
N TRP A 40 -17.52 4.88 -5.18
CA TRP A 40 -18.15 4.22 -4.03
C TRP A 40 -19.65 3.94 -4.25
N ILE A 41 -20.32 4.76 -5.06
CA ILE A 41 -21.77 4.68 -5.34
C ILE A 41 -22.05 3.80 -6.56
N LEU A 42 -21.15 3.77 -7.55
CA LEU A 42 -21.33 2.94 -8.74
C LEU A 42 -21.27 1.45 -8.37
N PRO A 43 -22.22 0.67 -8.86
CA PRO A 43 -22.15 -0.78 -8.65
C PRO A 43 -20.89 -1.33 -9.33
N LEU A 44 -20.25 -2.28 -8.65
CA LEU A 44 -19.18 -3.06 -9.29
C LEU A 44 -19.75 -3.88 -10.45
N PRO A 45 -18.95 -4.16 -11.49
CA PRO A 45 -19.33 -5.09 -12.53
C PRO A 45 -19.77 -6.44 -11.98
N ASP A 46 -20.69 -7.12 -12.65
CA ASP A 46 -21.33 -8.32 -12.14
C ASP A 46 -20.38 -9.54 -12.07
N THR A 47 -19.35 -9.55 -12.89
CA THR A 47 -18.38 -10.64 -12.95
C THR A 47 -16.98 -10.22 -12.52
N VAL A 48 -16.22 -11.16 -11.94
CA VAL A 48 -14.83 -10.93 -11.57
C VAL A 48 -13.99 -10.58 -12.81
N GLN A 49 -14.24 -11.19 -13.95
CA GLN A 49 -13.49 -10.87 -15.18
C GLN A 49 -13.73 -9.43 -15.65
N GLU A 50 -14.96 -8.94 -15.55
CA GLU A 50 -15.27 -7.53 -15.88
C GLU A 50 -14.59 -6.58 -14.92
N GLN A 51 -14.59 -6.87 -13.59
CA GLN A 51 -13.87 -6.08 -12.59
C GLN A 51 -12.37 -6.03 -12.87
N VAL A 52 -11.78 -7.16 -13.26
CA VAL A 52 -10.35 -7.25 -13.62
C VAL A 52 -10.06 -6.46 -14.90
N ASN A 53 -10.97 -6.48 -15.88
CA ASN A 53 -10.83 -5.70 -17.11
C ASN A 53 -10.94 -4.20 -16.84
N GLU A 54 -11.92 -3.76 -16.03
CA GLU A 54 -12.10 -2.36 -15.65
C GLU A 54 -10.89 -1.83 -14.86
N ALA A 55 -10.28 -2.66 -14.01
CA ALA A 55 -9.08 -2.26 -13.27
C ALA A 55 -7.92 -1.87 -14.20
N MET A 56 -7.89 -2.36 -15.45
CA MET A 56 -6.87 -1.97 -16.44
C MET A 56 -6.96 -0.48 -16.82
N ASP A 57 -8.14 0.12 -16.75
CA ASP A 57 -8.36 1.54 -17.03
C ASP A 57 -7.69 2.46 -16.00
N HIS A 58 -7.31 1.89 -14.84
CA HIS A 58 -6.58 2.58 -13.77
C HIS A 58 -5.05 2.53 -13.93
N GLY A 59 -4.53 2.10 -15.09
CA GLY A 59 -3.12 2.22 -15.45
C GLY A 59 -2.24 1.03 -15.06
N PHE A 60 -2.81 -0.12 -14.75
CA PHE A 60 -2.03 -1.34 -14.57
C PHE A 60 -1.54 -1.87 -15.93
N ASP A 61 -0.35 -2.46 -15.96
CA ASP A 61 0.14 -3.15 -17.16
C ASP A 61 -0.51 -4.51 -17.34
N GLY A 62 -0.73 -5.24 -16.26
CA GLY A 62 -1.40 -6.53 -16.23
C GLY A 62 -1.82 -6.90 -14.83
N ILE A 63 -2.89 -7.67 -14.73
CA ILE A 63 -3.47 -8.15 -13.48
C ILE A 63 -3.74 -9.64 -13.59
N ILE A 64 -3.43 -10.37 -12.54
CA ILE A 64 -3.82 -11.76 -12.34
C ILE A 64 -4.53 -11.86 -10.99
N VAL A 65 -5.72 -12.42 -10.98
CA VAL A 65 -6.55 -12.61 -9.78
C VAL A 65 -6.85 -14.09 -9.59
N TYR A 66 -6.59 -14.58 -8.40
CA TYR A 66 -6.99 -15.90 -7.94
C TYR A 66 -8.16 -15.76 -6.98
N VAL A 67 -9.23 -16.49 -7.24
CA VAL A 67 -10.44 -16.52 -6.38
C VAL A 67 -10.64 -17.93 -5.89
N ASP A 68 -10.60 -18.08 -4.57
CA ASP A 68 -10.95 -19.31 -3.87
C ASP A 68 -12.16 -19.04 -2.98
N GLN A 69 -13.29 -19.68 -3.30
CA GLN A 69 -14.55 -19.51 -2.59
C GLN A 69 -15.04 -20.87 -2.11
N ALA A 70 -15.37 -20.97 -0.83
CA ALA A 70 -15.90 -22.21 -0.24
C ALA A 70 -17.07 -22.77 -1.07
N GLY A 71 -16.98 -24.05 -1.41
CA GLY A 71 -18.01 -24.75 -2.20
C GLY A 71 -17.95 -24.52 -3.71
N LYS A 72 -16.97 -23.79 -4.21
CA LYS A 72 -16.74 -23.61 -5.65
C LYS A 72 -15.31 -23.99 -6.04
N PRO A 73 -15.08 -24.46 -7.29
CA PRO A 73 -13.72 -24.65 -7.78
C PRO A 73 -12.98 -23.31 -7.79
N PRO A 74 -11.68 -23.31 -7.45
CA PRO A 74 -10.83 -22.11 -7.59
C PRO A 74 -10.80 -21.63 -9.04
N ALA A 75 -10.79 -20.31 -9.24
CA ALA A 75 -10.77 -19.70 -10.54
C ALA A 75 -9.66 -18.65 -10.67
N PHE A 76 -9.12 -18.52 -11.87
CA PHE A 76 -8.14 -17.51 -12.22
C PHE A 76 -8.70 -16.56 -13.26
N TYR A 77 -8.41 -15.29 -13.10
CA TYR A 77 -8.78 -14.23 -14.02
C TYR A 77 -7.53 -13.42 -14.35
N ALA A 78 -7.40 -12.99 -15.60
CA ALA A 78 -6.27 -12.19 -16.02
C ALA A 78 -6.71 -11.14 -17.03
N ALA A 79 -6.06 -9.98 -17.02
CA ALA A 79 -6.22 -8.92 -18.01
C ALA A 79 -4.90 -8.18 -18.21
N GLY A 80 -4.76 -7.51 -19.38
CA GLY A 80 -3.58 -6.74 -19.76
C GLY A 80 -2.42 -7.60 -20.27
N TRP A 81 -1.20 -7.17 -20.00
CA TRP A 81 0.01 -7.71 -20.59
C TRP A 81 0.96 -8.30 -19.54
N HIS A 82 1.49 -9.46 -19.82
CA HIS A 82 2.68 -9.99 -19.17
C HIS A 82 3.94 -9.30 -19.71
N ASP A 83 3.98 -9.12 -21.02
CA ASP A 83 5.01 -8.35 -21.73
C ASP A 83 4.35 -7.49 -22.82
N ARG A 84 4.18 -6.21 -22.52
CA ARG A 84 3.55 -5.25 -23.42
C ARG A 84 4.37 -5.05 -24.71
N LYS A 85 5.70 -5.07 -24.62
CA LYS A 85 6.60 -4.84 -25.74
C LYS A 85 6.46 -5.97 -26.78
N ASN A 86 6.40 -7.21 -26.30
CA ASN A 86 6.29 -8.41 -27.15
C ASN A 86 4.83 -8.85 -27.33
N LYS A 87 3.85 -8.06 -26.83
CA LYS A 87 2.41 -8.33 -26.92
C LYS A 87 2.01 -9.68 -26.33
N VAL A 88 2.69 -10.12 -25.28
CA VAL A 88 2.33 -11.32 -24.54
C VAL A 88 1.24 -10.96 -23.51
N PRO A 89 0.02 -11.53 -23.60
CA PRO A 89 -1.04 -11.21 -22.65
C PRO A 89 -0.71 -11.73 -21.24
N ALA A 90 -1.29 -11.13 -20.23
CA ALA A 90 -1.24 -11.66 -18.87
C ALA A 90 -1.95 -13.02 -18.82
N TYR A 91 -1.36 -13.99 -18.12
CA TYR A 91 -1.91 -15.33 -17.95
C TYR A 91 -1.63 -15.87 -16.55
N PRO A 92 -2.50 -16.72 -15.99
CA PRO A 92 -2.45 -17.13 -14.59
C PRO A 92 -1.14 -17.78 -14.14
N GLN A 93 -0.42 -18.44 -15.04
CA GLN A 93 0.83 -19.16 -14.76
C GLN A 93 2.07 -18.28 -14.95
N ALA A 94 1.90 -17.00 -15.29
CA ALA A 94 3.02 -16.09 -15.47
C ALA A 94 3.81 -15.91 -14.16
N LEU A 95 5.12 -15.97 -14.25
CA LEU A 95 6.02 -15.67 -13.13
C LEU A 95 6.23 -14.14 -13.05
N PHE A 96 6.13 -13.60 -11.84
CA PHE A 96 6.39 -12.19 -11.58
C PHE A 96 7.00 -12.00 -10.20
N LYS A 97 7.63 -10.83 -10.00
CA LYS A 97 8.25 -10.49 -8.73
C LYS A 97 7.17 -10.15 -7.69
N ILE A 98 7.15 -10.88 -6.58
CA ILE A 98 6.18 -10.70 -5.50
C ILE A 98 6.62 -9.68 -4.44
N ALA A 99 7.76 -9.01 -4.66
CA ALA A 99 8.30 -7.99 -3.78
C ALA A 99 8.30 -8.43 -2.30
N SER A 100 7.78 -7.62 -1.39
CA SER A 100 7.80 -7.89 0.06
C SER A 100 6.99 -9.11 0.51
N ILE A 101 6.15 -9.69 -0.33
CA ILE A 101 5.49 -10.96 -0.03
C ILE A 101 6.55 -12.07 0.18
N SER A 102 7.72 -11.96 -0.47
CA SER A 102 8.87 -12.89 -0.27
C SER A 102 9.25 -13.04 1.19
N LYS A 103 9.15 -11.97 2.01
CA LYS A 103 9.49 -12.01 3.42
C LYS A 103 8.67 -13.03 4.22
N LEU A 104 7.45 -13.32 3.77
CA LEU A 104 6.63 -14.38 4.39
C LEU A 104 7.27 -15.76 4.17
N TYR A 105 7.77 -16.03 2.96
CA TYR A 105 8.45 -17.27 2.64
C TYR A 105 9.76 -17.40 3.40
N ASP A 106 10.53 -16.31 3.52
CA ASP A 106 11.76 -16.27 4.32
C ASP A 106 11.45 -16.57 5.79
N ALA A 107 10.41 -15.98 6.36
CA ALA A 107 9.99 -16.21 7.73
C ALA A 107 9.57 -17.68 7.96
N VAL A 108 8.86 -18.29 7.03
CA VAL A 108 8.48 -19.72 7.09
C VAL A 108 9.71 -20.59 7.01
N ALA A 109 10.65 -20.32 6.08
CA ALA A 109 11.90 -21.07 5.95
C ALA A 109 12.75 -20.98 7.21
N ILE A 110 12.90 -19.79 7.79
CA ILE A 110 13.62 -19.58 9.05
C ILE A 110 12.95 -20.36 10.19
N THR A 111 11.64 -20.29 10.31
CA THR A 111 10.88 -21.03 11.35
C THR A 111 11.12 -22.52 11.22
N ARG A 112 11.12 -23.06 10.02
CA ARG A 112 11.41 -24.47 9.76
C ARG A 112 12.83 -24.84 10.16
N LEU A 113 13.82 -24.03 9.78
CA LEU A 113 15.22 -24.26 10.13
C LEU A 113 15.47 -24.15 11.65
N VAL A 114 14.74 -23.28 12.34
CA VAL A 114 14.78 -23.19 13.81
C VAL A 114 14.17 -24.43 14.45
N HIS A 115 13.02 -24.91 13.94
CA HIS A 115 12.41 -26.14 14.40
C HIS A 115 13.34 -27.36 14.24
N ASP A 116 14.06 -27.42 13.13
CA ASP A 116 15.02 -28.49 12.84
C ASP A 116 16.38 -28.28 13.54
N ASN A 117 16.50 -27.36 14.50
CA ASN A 117 17.71 -26.99 15.25
C ASN A 117 18.92 -26.59 14.37
N ARG A 118 18.68 -26.13 13.14
CA ARG A 118 19.71 -25.66 12.21
C ARG A 118 19.98 -24.15 12.35
N LEU A 119 19.02 -23.40 12.86
CA LEU A 119 19.16 -22.00 13.23
C LEU A 119 18.70 -21.77 14.67
N SER A 120 19.16 -20.69 15.28
CA SER A 120 18.68 -20.18 16.57
C SER A 120 18.23 -18.74 16.42
N LEU A 121 17.03 -18.43 16.90
CA LEU A 121 16.50 -17.07 16.88
C LEU A 121 17.30 -16.09 17.76
N ASP A 122 18.04 -16.62 18.76
CA ASP A 122 18.75 -15.81 19.75
C ASP A 122 20.23 -15.59 19.39
N LYS A 123 20.74 -16.28 18.34
CA LYS A 123 22.05 -15.98 17.76
C LYS A 123 22.02 -14.65 17.01
N THR A 124 23.15 -13.96 17.07
CA THR A 124 23.32 -12.63 16.49
C THR A 124 23.67 -12.68 15.01
N LEU A 125 23.59 -11.53 14.36
CA LEU A 125 24.05 -11.36 12.98
C LEU A 125 25.54 -11.68 12.86
N ALA A 126 26.34 -11.27 13.86
CA ALA A 126 27.78 -11.59 13.93
C ALA A 126 28.07 -13.09 14.11
N ASP A 127 27.21 -13.84 14.82
CA ASP A 127 27.35 -15.30 14.96
C ASP A 127 27.15 -16.04 13.63
N TYR A 128 26.27 -15.52 12.75
CA TYR A 128 26.02 -16.13 11.44
C TYR A 128 26.94 -15.60 10.35
N PHE A 129 27.31 -14.32 10.44
CA PHE A 129 28.09 -13.60 9.43
C PHE A 129 29.15 -12.73 10.10
N PRO A 130 30.24 -13.31 10.59
CA PRO A 130 31.32 -12.58 11.31
C PRO A 130 31.93 -11.45 10.49
N GLU A 131 31.91 -11.58 9.16
CA GLU A 131 32.40 -10.56 8.22
C GLU A 131 31.57 -9.27 8.18
N LEU A 132 30.42 -9.26 8.83
CA LEU A 132 29.56 -8.06 8.94
C LEU A 132 29.89 -7.21 10.17
N VAL A 133 30.73 -7.71 11.07
CA VAL A 133 31.21 -6.93 12.22
C VAL A 133 31.99 -5.71 11.72
N GLY A 134 31.63 -4.54 12.21
CA GLY A 134 32.21 -3.26 11.77
C GLY A 134 31.64 -2.72 10.43
N ARG A 135 30.88 -3.54 9.69
CA ARG A 135 30.15 -3.10 8.48
C ARG A 135 28.70 -2.76 8.77
N ILE A 136 28.09 -3.50 9.70
CA ILE A 136 26.75 -3.24 10.19
C ILE A 136 26.86 -2.86 11.66
N GLU A 137 26.37 -1.68 11.98
CA GLU A 137 26.35 -1.20 13.37
C GLU A 137 25.55 -2.16 14.26
N ASN A 138 26.09 -2.49 15.43
CA ASN A 138 25.50 -3.42 16.40
C ASN A 138 25.26 -4.86 15.88
N ALA A 139 26.01 -5.34 14.89
CA ALA A 139 25.89 -6.71 14.37
C ALA A 139 25.96 -7.78 15.47
N GLU A 140 26.74 -7.54 16.54
CA GLU A 140 26.89 -8.41 17.70
C GLU A 140 25.68 -8.42 18.66
N LYS A 141 24.74 -7.50 18.48
CA LYS A 141 23.53 -7.36 19.30
C LYS A 141 22.25 -7.68 18.54
N ILE A 142 22.28 -7.57 17.22
CA ILE A 142 21.13 -7.82 16.36
C ILE A 142 20.94 -9.33 16.25
N THR A 143 19.87 -9.85 16.82
CA THR A 143 19.53 -11.29 16.75
C THR A 143 18.71 -11.62 15.52
N LEU A 144 18.71 -12.90 15.12
CA LEU A 144 17.82 -13.39 14.06
C LEU A 144 16.34 -13.11 14.38
N ARG A 145 15.96 -13.21 15.65
CA ARG A 145 14.62 -12.85 16.15
C ARG A 145 14.27 -11.41 15.83
N MET A 146 15.18 -10.47 16.13
CA MET A 146 14.97 -9.05 15.85
C MET A 146 14.78 -8.78 14.34
N MET A 147 15.54 -9.47 13.50
CA MET A 147 15.42 -9.34 12.03
C MET A 147 14.07 -9.84 11.53
N VAL A 148 13.65 -11.04 11.93
CA VAL A 148 12.35 -11.62 11.53
C VAL A 148 11.17 -10.77 12.03
N GLN A 149 11.31 -10.09 13.16
CA GLN A 149 10.30 -9.22 13.74
C GLN A 149 10.34 -7.76 13.22
N HIS A 150 11.22 -7.45 12.28
CA HIS A 150 11.46 -6.07 11.81
C HIS A 150 11.87 -5.10 12.93
N ARG A 151 12.68 -5.55 13.88
CA ARG A 151 13.17 -4.78 15.06
C ARG A 151 14.69 -4.70 15.12
N SER A 152 15.38 -4.95 14.02
CA SER A 152 16.84 -4.97 13.97
C SER A 152 17.48 -3.58 14.11
N GLY A 153 16.76 -2.53 13.78
CA GLY A 153 17.32 -1.17 13.70
C GLY A 153 18.20 -0.94 12.47
N ILE A 154 18.37 -1.93 11.59
CA ILE A 154 19.08 -1.75 10.32
C ILE A 154 18.24 -0.78 9.45
N PRO A 155 18.83 0.30 8.91
CA PRO A 155 18.13 1.23 8.05
C PRO A 155 17.50 0.55 6.85
N ASN A 156 16.32 1.04 6.45
CA ASN A 156 15.67 0.54 5.26
C ASN A 156 16.38 1.08 4.01
N LEU A 157 16.78 0.21 3.11
CA LEU A 157 17.48 0.57 1.88
C LEU A 157 16.64 1.54 1.02
N THR A 158 15.32 1.40 1.02
CA THR A 158 14.43 2.29 0.24
C THR A 158 14.36 3.71 0.75
N ASP A 159 14.82 3.97 1.98
CA ASP A 159 14.86 5.30 2.58
C ASP A 159 16.16 6.04 2.24
N THR A 160 17.09 5.39 1.52
CA THR A 160 18.32 5.99 1.03
C THR A 160 17.97 7.08 0.01
N PRO A 161 18.57 8.30 0.09
CA PRO A 161 18.35 9.34 -0.90
C PRO A 161 18.59 8.83 -2.32
N ASN A 162 17.70 9.19 -3.24
CA ASN A 162 17.73 8.80 -4.66
C ASN A 162 17.59 7.29 -4.93
N PHE A 163 17.20 6.47 -3.94
CA PHE A 163 17.00 5.03 -4.16
C PHE A 163 16.05 4.74 -5.33
N TRP A 164 14.96 5.49 -5.43
CA TRP A 164 13.95 5.30 -6.47
C TRP A 164 14.36 5.87 -7.83
N GLU A 165 15.30 6.78 -7.85
CA GLU A 165 15.82 7.44 -9.06
C GLU A 165 17.05 6.73 -9.64
N ASN A 166 17.67 5.83 -8.86
CA ASN A 166 18.87 5.12 -9.29
C ASN A 166 18.50 4.02 -10.31
N PRO A 167 18.99 4.11 -11.56
CA PRO A 167 18.78 3.09 -12.59
C PRO A 167 19.44 1.75 -12.26
N ASP A 168 20.49 1.74 -11.43
CA ASP A 168 21.27 0.55 -11.06
C ASP A 168 20.69 -0.25 -9.90
N ARG A 169 19.43 -0.02 -9.51
CA ARG A 169 18.73 -0.82 -8.49
C ARG A 169 18.78 -2.34 -8.72
N LYS A 170 19.16 -2.77 -9.92
CA LYS A 170 19.32 -4.17 -10.30
C LYS A 170 20.51 -4.86 -9.62
N SER A 171 21.47 -4.09 -9.10
CA SER A 171 22.69 -4.63 -8.49
C SER A 171 22.59 -4.84 -6.98
N VAL A 172 21.44 -4.59 -6.36
CA VAL A 172 21.23 -4.65 -4.89
C VAL A 172 20.30 -5.79 -4.48
N VAL A 173 20.03 -6.70 -5.41
CA VAL A 173 19.23 -7.92 -5.13
C VAL A 173 20.08 -9.16 -5.35
#